data_0f3f885acae1e4e41a0738a0cbf12463
#
_entry.id   0f3f885acae1e4e41a0738a0cbf12463
#
_cell.length_a   1.000
_cell.length_b   1.000
_cell.length_c   1.000
_cell.angle_alpha   90.00
_cell.angle_beta   90.00
_cell.angle_gamma   90.00
#
_symmetry.space_group_name_H-M   'P 1'
#
loop_
_entity.id
_entity.type
_entity.pdbx_description
1 polymer ?
#
loop_
_entity_poly.entity_id
_entity_poly.type
_entity_poly.pdbx_seq_one_letter_code
_entity_poly.pdbx_strand_id
1 'polypeptide(L)'
;LEEFLGTDLFVRQHRKIVLTPEGELLFTQAERGFAHLQQGVRLVNQDPNPNHLSISTLPSFAHHWLVPKITAFRQRHPDIALLLEPTNDLVSFQDSQIDLCVRYGLGKYPNLESQWLMDEAFYPACHPMYQKEHGIYSIEDLSKAELIEDVWPDLDWNMWLARLGHSAAKPALKYSGSHLVLEAALSLQGVALVKHSLAYQYFRTGKLVRIGDIAIKPRFAYYLCAPKGYLKRPKAQLFAQWLREEIDTFEKSVTQDFEIIELDK
;
A
#
# COMPACT_ATOMS: atom_id res chain seq x y z
N LEU A 1 10.86 -33.51 -27.63
CA LEU A 1 10.36 -33.33 -26.25
C LEU A 1 9.13 -34.24 -26.02
N GLU A 2 8.12 -34.20 -26.91
CA GLU A 2 6.94 -35.06 -26.85
C GLU A 2 7.32 -36.56 -26.87
N GLU A 3 8.25 -36.96 -27.72
CA GLU A 3 8.79 -38.31 -27.77
C GLU A 3 9.49 -38.74 -26.45
N PHE A 4 10.20 -37.82 -25.81
CA PHE A 4 10.84 -38.06 -24.51
C PHE A 4 9.85 -38.20 -23.37
N LEU A 5 8.76 -37.40 -23.42
CA LEU A 5 7.72 -37.38 -22.38
C LEU A 5 6.65 -38.45 -22.61
N GLY A 6 6.58 -39.03 -23.83
CA GLY A 6 5.57 -40.03 -24.19
C GLY A 6 4.15 -39.47 -24.29
N THR A 7 4.02 -38.14 -24.47
CA THR A 7 2.73 -37.45 -24.57
C THR A 7 2.81 -36.26 -25.53
N ASP A 8 1.71 -35.98 -26.22
CA ASP A 8 1.59 -34.84 -27.12
C ASP A 8 1.37 -33.57 -26.29
N LEU A 9 2.15 -32.53 -26.58
CA LEU A 9 2.03 -31.22 -25.95
C LEU A 9 1.27 -30.21 -26.80
N PHE A 10 1.13 -30.51 -28.11
CA PHE A 10 0.46 -29.62 -29.07
C PHE A 10 -0.55 -30.40 -29.93
N VAL A 11 -1.67 -29.73 -30.21
CA VAL A 11 -2.68 -30.21 -31.18
C VAL A 11 -2.78 -29.21 -32.31
N ARG A 12 -2.78 -29.73 -33.57
CA ARG A 12 -3.01 -28.92 -34.75
C ARG A 12 -4.51 -28.80 -35.02
N GLN A 13 -5.05 -27.61 -34.92
CA GLN A 13 -6.42 -27.27 -35.29
C GLN A 13 -6.43 -26.32 -36.46
N HIS A 14 -6.87 -26.78 -37.61
CA HIS A 14 -7.08 -26.00 -38.88
C HIS A 14 -5.99 -24.92 -39.11
N ARG A 15 -5.24 -24.35 -38.93
CA ARG A 15 -4.21 -23.30 -39.13
C ARG A 15 -3.59 -22.79 -37.82
N LYS A 16 -3.94 -23.43 -36.72
CA LYS A 16 -3.39 -23.04 -35.40
C LYS A 16 -2.78 -24.25 -34.71
N ILE A 17 -1.72 -24.00 -33.95
CA ILE A 17 -1.18 -24.95 -33.00
C ILE A 17 -1.67 -24.48 -31.64
N VAL A 18 -2.30 -25.37 -30.88
CA VAL A 18 -2.76 -25.10 -29.50
C VAL A 18 -2.13 -26.14 -28.56
N LEU A 19 -1.94 -25.76 -27.31
CA LEU A 19 -1.45 -26.67 -26.30
C LEU A 19 -2.52 -27.73 -25.94
N THR A 20 -2.07 -28.92 -25.62
CA THR A 20 -2.86 -29.93 -24.91
C THR A 20 -2.94 -29.56 -23.42
N PRO A 21 -3.79 -30.19 -22.59
CA PRO A 21 -3.78 -30.00 -21.14
C PRO A 21 -2.39 -30.29 -20.53
N GLU A 22 -1.71 -31.32 -21.01
CA GLU A 22 -0.33 -31.67 -20.62
C GLU A 22 0.67 -30.59 -21.08
N GLY A 23 0.45 -30.03 -22.28
CA GLY A 23 1.20 -28.90 -22.80
C GLY A 23 1.04 -27.65 -21.96
N GLU A 24 -0.17 -27.31 -21.52
CA GLU A 24 -0.43 -26.16 -20.63
C GLU A 24 0.23 -26.33 -19.27
N LEU A 25 0.17 -27.55 -18.72
CA LEU A 25 0.86 -27.86 -17.45
C LEU A 25 2.36 -27.66 -17.56
N LEU A 26 2.96 -28.22 -18.62
CA LEU A 26 4.43 -28.08 -18.84
C LEU A 26 4.80 -26.62 -19.15
N PHE A 27 3.98 -25.92 -19.97
CA PHE A 27 4.21 -24.51 -20.30
C PHE A 27 4.27 -23.65 -19.04
N THR A 28 3.30 -23.82 -18.14
CA THR A 28 3.25 -23.08 -16.86
C THR A 28 4.50 -23.30 -16.02
N GLN A 29 5.00 -24.54 -15.94
CA GLN A 29 6.23 -24.84 -15.19
C GLN A 29 7.48 -24.32 -15.90
N ALA A 30 7.56 -24.43 -17.22
CA ALA A 30 8.64 -23.90 -18.02
C ALA A 30 8.74 -22.37 -17.93
N GLU A 31 7.62 -21.68 -18.01
CA GLU A 31 7.54 -20.22 -17.86
C GLU A 31 8.11 -19.77 -16.49
N ARG A 32 7.71 -20.45 -15.41
CA ARG A 32 8.25 -20.21 -14.07
C ARG A 32 9.77 -20.49 -14.01
N GLY A 33 10.23 -21.59 -14.60
CA GLY A 33 11.64 -21.95 -14.69
C GLY A 33 12.47 -20.89 -15.42
N PHE A 34 12.00 -20.41 -16.56
CA PHE A 34 12.66 -19.33 -17.31
C PHE A 34 12.63 -18.00 -16.53
N ALA A 35 11.57 -17.68 -15.84
CA ALA A 35 11.51 -16.49 -14.98
C ALA A 35 12.58 -16.55 -13.87
N HIS A 36 12.78 -17.71 -13.24
CA HIS A 36 13.85 -17.92 -12.25
C HIS A 36 15.25 -17.79 -12.85
N LEU A 37 15.50 -18.34 -14.03
CA LEU A 37 16.79 -18.19 -14.74
C LEU A 37 17.07 -16.73 -15.08
N GLN A 38 16.08 -16.02 -15.63
CA GLN A 38 16.20 -14.59 -15.93
C GLN A 38 16.49 -13.77 -14.67
N GLN A 39 15.87 -14.13 -13.55
CA GLN A 39 16.15 -13.50 -12.26
C GLN A 39 17.59 -13.77 -11.80
N GLY A 40 18.09 -15.02 -11.91
CA GLY A 40 19.47 -15.35 -11.61
C GLY A 40 20.46 -14.51 -12.43
N VAL A 41 20.21 -14.35 -13.72
CA VAL A 41 21.00 -13.48 -14.61
C VAL A 41 20.94 -12.02 -14.16
N ARG A 42 19.75 -11.53 -13.77
CA ARG A 42 19.59 -10.15 -13.22
C ARG A 42 20.35 -9.94 -11.91
N LEU A 43 20.41 -10.95 -11.05
CA LEU A 43 21.15 -10.88 -9.78
C LEU A 43 22.67 -10.89 -9.97
N VAL A 44 23.16 -11.56 -11.00
CA VAL A 44 24.59 -11.67 -11.32
C VAL A 44 25.10 -10.49 -12.14
N ASN A 45 24.30 -9.96 -13.05
CA ASN A 45 24.69 -8.82 -13.88
C ASN A 45 24.39 -7.50 -13.18
N GLN A 46 25.21 -6.49 -13.45
CA GLN A 46 24.89 -5.10 -13.16
C GLN A 46 23.52 -4.81 -13.79
N ASP A 47 22.58 -4.30 -13.00
CA ASP A 47 21.17 -4.03 -13.31
C ASP A 47 20.82 -4.03 -14.82
N PRO A 48 20.12 -5.05 -15.35
CA PRO A 48 19.84 -5.16 -16.79
C PRO A 48 18.94 -4.03 -17.32
N ASN A 49 18.24 -3.33 -16.44
CA ASN A 49 17.35 -2.22 -16.77
C ASN A 49 17.59 -1.01 -15.83
N PRO A 50 18.78 -0.36 -15.90
CA PRO A 50 19.13 0.70 -14.97
C PRO A 50 18.18 1.93 -15.06
N ASN A 51 17.52 2.10 -16.19
CA ASN A 51 16.62 3.22 -16.47
C ASN A 51 15.14 2.86 -16.30
N HIS A 52 14.83 1.72 -15.71
CA HIS A 52 13.46 1.31 -15.42
C HIS A 52 13.34 0.86 -13.98
N LEU A 53 12.35 1.39 -13.25
CA LEU A 53 12.08 1.05 -11.85
C LEU A 53 10.61 0.69 -11.67
N SER A 54 10.35 -0.57 -11.29
CA SER A 54 9.03 -1.10 -10.98
C SER A 54 8.80 -1.16 -9.49
N ILE A 55 7.70 -0.56 -9.03
CA ILE A 55 7.39 -0.42 -7.60
C ILE A 55 6.00 -0.95 -7.34
N SER A 56 5.90 -1.97 -6.47
CA SER A 56 4.62 -2.39 -5.93
C SER A 56 4.31 -1.64 -4.64
N THR A 57 3.04 -1.26 -4.46
CA THR A 57 2.61 -0.58 -3.23
C THR A 57 1.13 -0.83 -2.97
N LEU A 58 0.68 -0.50 -1.76
CA LEU A 58 -0.75 -0.54 -1.43
C LEU A 58 -1.52 0.46 -2.29
N PRO A 59 -2.72 0.13 -2.79
CA PRO A 59 -3.54 1.05 -3.58
C PRO A 59 -3.81 2.37 -2.88
N SER A 60 -4.08 2.34 -1.58
CA SER A 60 -4.30 3.54 -0.77
C SER A 60 -3.07 4.46 -0.73
N PHE A 61 -1.88 3.89 -0.51
CA PHE A 61 -0.63 4.65 -0.47
C PHE A 61 -0.26 5.18 -1.85
N ALA A 62 -0.44 4.39 -2.91
CA ALA A 62 -0.24 4.84 -4.29
C ALA A 62 -1.10 6.08 -4.58
N HIS A 63 -2.41 5.97 -4.35
CA HIS A 63 -3.39 6.99 -4.75
C HIS A 63 -3.24 8.29 -3.94
N HIS A 64 -3.20 8.18 -2.61
CA HIS A 64 -3.30 9.37 -1.75
C HIS A 64 -1.94 9.97 -1.36
N TRP A 65 -0.85 9.18 -1.41
CA TRP A 65 0.46 9.65 -0.95
C TRP A 65 1.51 9.74 -2.07
N LEU A 66 1.71 8.66 -2.84
CA LEU A 66 2.83 8.53 -3.77
C LEU A 66 2.58 9.28 -5.09
N VAL A 67 1.46 9.00 -5.79
CA VAL A 67 1.14 9.58 -7.10
C VAL A 67 1.12 11.12 -7.07
N PRO A 68 0.56 11.80 -6.06
CA PRO A 68 0.62 13.27 -5.99
C PRO A 68 2.03 13.85 -5.93
N LYS A 69 3.03 13.06 -5.53
CA LYS A 69 4.43 13.49 -5.34
C LYS A 69 5.38 13.01 -6.45
N ILE A 70 4.99 11.99 -7.21
CA ILE A 70 5.89 11.29 -8.16
C ILE A 70 6.47 12.20 -9.23
N THR A 71 5.80 13.31 -9.56
CA THR A 71 6.30 14.32 -10.52
C THR A 71 7.64 14.90 -10.09
N ALA A 72 7.86 15.10 -8.78
CA ALA A 72 9.12 15.60 -8.25
C ALA A 72 10.28 14.61 -8.48
N PHE A 73 10.03 13.32 -8.32
CA PHE A 73 11.02 12.29 -8.67
C PHE A 73 11.36 12.31 -10.16
N ARG A 74 10.33 12.34 -11.02
CA ARG A 74 10.50 12.37 -12.47
C ARG A 74 11.26 13.59 -12.99
N GLN A 75 11.08 14.75 -12.35
CA GLN A 75 11.83 15.97 -12.69
C GLN A 75 13.31 15.87 -12.33
N ARG A 76 13.64 15.20 -11.21
CA ARG A 76 15.03 14.98 -10.79
C ARG A 76 15.73 13.86 -11.57
N HIS A 77 14.99 12.87 -12.02
CA HIS A 77 15.49 11.65 -12.66
C HIS A 77 14.70 11.35 -13.93
N PRO A 78 14.78 12.20 -14.98
CA PRO A 78 13.97 12.05 -16.20
C PRO A 78 14.28 10.77 -16.99
N ASP A 79 15.50 10.23 -16.84
CA ASP A 79 15.96 9.03 -17.53
C ASP A 79 15.42 7.72 -16.89
N ILE A 80 14.79 7.80 -15.71
CA ILE A 80 14.21 6.63 -15.04
C ILE A 80 12.73 6.53 -15.37
N ALA A 81 12.34 5.52 -16.13
CA ALA A 81 10.94 5.15 -16.34
C ALA A 81 10.41 4.46 -15.07
N LEU A 82 9.24 4.90 -14.58
CA LEU A 82 8.59 4.33 -13.41
C LEU A 82 7.36 3.51 -13.82
N LEU A 83 7.25 2.31 -13.25
CA LEU A 83 6.02 1.52 -13.23
C LEU A 83 5.55 1.40 -11.78
N LEU A 84 4.31 1.81 -11.51
CA LEU A 84 3.65 1.62 -10.22
C LEU A 84 2.61 0.52 -10.37
N GLU A 85 2.71 -0.52 -9.54
CA GLU A 85 1.77 -1.64 -9.50
C GLU A 85 1.08 -1.69 -8.14
N PRO A 86 -0.10 -1.04 -8.01
CA PRO A 86 -0.85 -1.06 -6.76
C PRO A 86 -1.49 -2.43 -6.53
N THR A 87 -1.17 -3.07 -5.40
CA THR A 87 -1.79 -4.33 -4.96
C THR A 87 -1.70 -4.50 -3.45
N ASN A 88 -2.72 -5.16 -2.87
CA ASN A 88 -2.70 -5.59 -1.48
C ASN A 88 -1.96 -6.92 -1.29
N ASP A 89 -1.75 -7.68 -2.36
CA ASP A 89 -1.09 -8.96 -2.31
C ASP A 89 0.41 -8.82 -2.04
N LEU A 90 0.96 -9.81 -1.35
CA LEU A 90 2.41 -9.90 -1.18
C LEU A 90 3.05 -10.25 -2.52
N VAL A 91 3.91 -9.37 -3.00
CA VAL A 91 4.61 -9.56 -4.28
C VAL A 91 5.67 -10.65 -4.12
N SER A 92 5.65 -11.63 -5.02
CA SER A 92 6.77 -12.52 -5.24
C SER A 92 7.80 -11.83 -6.13
N PHE A 93 8.91 -11.40 -5.56
CA PHE A 93 10.03 -10.86 -6.36
C PHE A 93 10.68 -11.90 -7.27
N GLN A 94 10.34 -13.18 -7.09
CA GLN A 94 10.85 -14.28 -7.90
C GLN A 94 10.10 -14.42 -9.23
N ASP A 95 8.79 -14.17 -9.18
CA ASP A 95 7.88 -14.40 -10.31
C ASP A 95 7.40 -13.08 -10.95
N SER A 96 7.87 -11.93 -10.47
CA SER A 96 7.47 -10.61 -10.97
C SER A 96 8.67 -9.78 -11.42
N GLN A 97 8.37 -8.71 -12.16
CA GLN A 97 9.38 -7.72 -12.57
C GLN A 97 9.49 -6.55 -11.57
N ILE A 98 8.97 -6.73 -10.36
CA ILE A 98 9.00 -5.70 -9.33
C ILE A 98 10.41 -5.56 -8.77
N ASP A 99 10.88 -4.34 -8.69
CA ASP A 99 12.18 -3.96 -8.14
C ASP A 99 12.11 -3.66 -6.64
N LEU A 100 11.10 -2.89 -6.23
CA LEU A 100 10.87 -2.44 -4.86
C LEU A 100 9.41 -2.63 -4.48
N CYS A 101 9.13 -2.71 -3.18
CA CYS A 101 7.76 -2.52 -2.72
C CYS A 101 7.70 -1.62 -1.49
N VAL A 102 6.62 -0.83 -1.41
CA VAL A 102 6.23 -0.13 -0.18
C VAL A 102 5.12 -0.94 0.48
N ARG A 103 5.34 -1.35 1.73
CA ARG A 103 4.40 -2.18 2.49
C ARG A 103 4.08 -1.54 3.83
N TYR A 104 2.86 -1.77 4.29
CA TYR A 104 2.39 -1.40 5.61
C TYR A 104 2.24 -2.65 6.46
N GLY A 105 2.93 -2.71 7.60
CA GLY A 105 2.98 -3.90 8.45
C GLY A 105 4.06 -3.82 9.53
N LEU A 106 4.52 -4.98 10.02
CA LEU A 106 5.51 -5.08 11.09
C LEU A 106 6.97 -5.01 10.61
N GLY A 107 7.23 -4.84 9.31
CA GLY A 107 8.57 -4.74 8.75
C GLY A 107 9.34 -6.07 8.66
N LYS A 108 8.71 -7.18 9.00
CA LYS A 108 9.33 -8.52 8.97
C LYS A 108 8.81 -9.30 7.76
N TYR A 109 9.56 -9.29 6.67
CA TYR A 109 9.22 -10.01 5.44
C TYR A 109 10.30 -11.04 5.13
N PRO A 110 9.96 -12.35 5.02
CA PRO A 110 10.94 -13.39 4.73
C PRO A 110 11.72 -13.10 3.45
N ASN A 111 13.04 -13.29 3.49
CA ASN A 111 13.97 -13.12 2.38
C ASN A 111 14.10 -11.69 1.79
N LEU A 112 13.45 -10.70 2.39
CA LEU A 112 13.59 -9.29 1.99
C LEU A 112 14.44 -8.51 2.99
N GLU A 113 15.06 -7.44 2.52
CA GLU A 113 15.53 -6.34 3.35
C GLU A 113 14.41 -5.30 3.43
N SER A 114 14.18 -4.78 4.63
CA SER A 114 13.13 -3.81 4.91
C SER A 114 13.75 -2.61 5.59
N GLN A 115 13.42 -1.42 5.10
CA GLN A 115 13.81 -0.14 5.69
C GLN A 115 12.54 0.56 6.16
N TRP A 116 12.49 0.91 7.44
CA TRP A 116 11.42 1.73 7.98
C TRP A 116 11.34 3.07 7.23
N LEU A 117 10.13 3.50 6.94
CA LEU A 117 9.86 4.76 6.26
C LEU A 117 9.19 5.77 7.19
N MET A 118 8.00 5.45 7.70
CA MET A 118 7.25 6.32 8.59
C MET A 118 6.23 5.53 9.41
N ASP A 119 5.91 6.05 10.57
CA ASP A 119 4.80 5.59 11.39
C ASP A 119 3.45 6.09 10.85
N GLU A 120 2.38 5.57 11.41
CA GLU A 120 1.03 5.99 11.07
C GLU A 120 0.27 6.41 12.35
N ALA A 121 -0.77 7.20 12.17
CA ALA A 121 -1.71 7.56 13.22
C ALA A 121 -3.14 7.49 12.70
N PHE A 122 -4.05 6.99 13.54
CA PHE A 122 -5.46 6.86 13.21
C PHE A 122 -6.31 7.75 14.09
N TYR A 123 -7.24 8.41 13.49
CA TYR A 123 -8.27 9.21 14.18
C TYR A 123 -9.57 9.25 13.39
N PRO A 124 -10.71 9.52 14.08
CA PRO A 124 -11.98 9.70 13.43
C PRO A 124 -12.01 10.96 12.57
N ALA A 125 -12.56 10.84 11.36
CA ALA A 125 -12.74 11.98 10.47
C ALA A 125 -13.98 11.82 9.59
N CYS A 126 -14.57 12.95 9.19
CA CYS A 126 -15.69 12.99 8.25
C CYS A 126 -15.66 14.28 7.41
N HIS A 127 -16.57 14.36 6.44
CA HIS A 127 -16.78 15.59 5.70
C HIS A 127 -17.38 16.68 6.61
N PRO A 128 -16.99 17.97 6.51
CA PRO A 128 -17.53 19.05 7.35
C PRO A 128 -19.04 19.21 7.31
N MET A 129 -19.65 18.95 6.15
CA MET A 129 -21.11 19.00 6.02
C MET A 129 -21.77 17.87 6.81
N TYR A 130 -21.22 16.65 6.78
CA TYR A 130 -21.70 15.52 7.58
C TYR A 130 -21.60 15.84 9.08
N GLN A 131 -20.46 16.38 9.51
CA GLN A 131 -20.25 16.83 10.89
C GLN A 131 -21.36 17.77 11.35
N LYS A 132 -21.63 18.81 10.55
CA LYS A 132 -22.63 19.85 10.86
C LYS A 132 -24.06 19.29 10.88
N GLU A 133 -24.41 18.47 9.90
CA GLU A 133 -25.76 17.92 9.73
C GLU A 133 -26.11 16.97 10.88
N HIS A 134 -25.17 16.15 11.33
CA HIS A 134 -25.39 15.15 12.38
C HIS A 134 -24.93 15.60 13.77
N GLY A 135 -24.31 16.77 13.90
CA GLY A 135 -23.85 17.31 15.18
C GLY A 135 -22.73 16.50 15.80
N ILE A 136 -21.74 16.05 14.99
CA ILE A 136 -20.64 15.20 15.43
C ILE A 136 -19.39 16.04 15.69
N TYR A 137 -19.20 16.50 16.92
CA TYR A 137 -18.09 17.39 17.29
C TYR A 137 -17.10 16.77 18.29
N SER A 138 -17.50 15.72 18.97
CA SER A 138 -16.68 15.04 19.98
C SER A 138 -16.72 13.51 19.80
N ILE A 139 -15.90 12.80 20.55
CA ILE A 139 -15.86 11.32 20.54
C ILE A 139 -17.18 10.74 21.05
N GLU A 140 -17.83 11.39 22.00
CA GLU A 140 -19.12 10.98 22.57
C GLU A 140 -20.23 11.04 21.51
N ASP A 141 -20.12 11.96 20.55
CA ASP A 141 -21.07 12.10 19.46
C ASP A 141 -20.98 10.97 18.42
N LEU A 142 -19.91 10.17 18.42
CA LEU A 142 -19.76 9.04 17.50
C LEU A 142 -20.91 8.02 17.58
N SER A 143 -21.59 7.97 18.71
CA SER A 143 -22.81 7.15 18.89
C SER A 143 -23.96 7.56 17.97
N LYS A 144 -23.95 8.77 17.42
CA LYS A 144 -24.94 9.32 16.49
C LYS A 144 -24.53 9.15 15.02
N ALA A 145 -23.30 8.68 14.77
CA ALA A 145 -22.71 8.63 13.44
C ALA A 145 -22.81 7.24 12.80
N GLU A 146 -22.97 7.23 11.49
CA GLU A 146 -22.67 6.03 10.71
C GLU A 146 -21.15 5.83 10.67
N LEU A 147 -20.67 4.74 11.25
CA LEU A 147 -19.25 4.43 11.31
C LEU A 147 -18.82 3.61 10.10
N ILE A 148 -17.70 4.03 9.49
CA ILE A 148 -17.09 3.40 8.31
C ILE A 148 -15.81 2.68 8.72
N GLU A 149 -15.63 1.45 8.29
CA GLU A 149 -14.49 0.60 8.66
C GLU A 149 -13.84 -0.08 7.45
N ASP A 150 -12.53 -0.29 7.52
CA ASP A 150 -11.80 -1.17 6.60
C ASP A 150 -12.07 -2.64 6.97
N VAL A 151 -12.26 -3.51 5.97
CA VAL A 151 -12.49 -4.96 6.19
C VAL A 151 -11.26 -5.64 6.80
N TRP A 152 -10.07 -5.12 6.55
CA TRP A 152 -8.79 -5.63 7.03
C TRP A 152 -8.02 -4.59 7.84
N PRO A 153 -8.60 -4.10 8.96
CA PRO A 153 -7.96 -3.04 9.73
C PRO A 153 -6.82 -3.61 10.57
N ASP A 154 -5.75 -2.85 10.71
CA ASP A 154 -4.74 -3.03 11.75
C ASP A 154 -5.14 -2.36 13.07
N LEU A 155 -6.07 -1.40 12.99
CA LEU A 155 -6.75 -0.72 14.08
C LEU A 155 -8.21 -0.54 13.70
N ASP A 156 -9.12 -1.27 14.33
CA ASP A 156 -10.56 -1.16 14.14
C ASP A 156 -11.22 -0.17 15.13
N TRP A 157 -12.50 0.12 14.91
CA TRP A 157 -13.26 1.01 15.78
C TRP A 157 -13.32 0.52 17.23
N ASN A 158 -13.43 -0.79 17.46
CA ASN A 158 -13.52 -1.34 18.80
C ASN A 158 -12.20 -1.21 19.56
N MET A 159 -11.07 -1.46 18.87
CA MET A 159 -9.73 -1.25 19.44
C MET A 159 -9.51 0.23 19.75
N TRP A 160 -9.92 1.14 18.85
CA TRP A 160 -9.76 2.57 19.01
C TRP A 160 -10.58 3.09 20.20
N LEU A 161 -11.88 2.74 20.25
CA LEU A 161 -12.79 3.15 21.32
C LEU A 161 -12.39 2.56 22.69
N ALA A 162 -12.03 1.27 22.71
CA ALA A 162 -11.59 0.60 23.93
C ALA A 162 -10.35 1.26 24.55
N ARG A 163 -9.40 1.72 23.69
CA ARG A 163 -8.20 2.42 24.16
C ARG A 163 -8.52 3.72 24.90
N LEU A 164 -9.66 4.32 24.60
CA LEU A 164 -10.18 5.56 25.21
C LEU A 164 -11.22 5.32 26.30
N GLY A 165 -11.52 4.06 26.65
CA GLY A 165 -12.50 3.71 27.66
C GLY A 165 -13.96 3.82 27.18
N HIS A 166 -14.21 3.89 25.88
CA HIS A 166 -15.55 3.92 25.32
C HIS A 166 -16.09 2.52 24.98
N SER A 167 -17.41 2.42 24.92
CA SER A 167 -18.10 1.17 24.56
C SER A 167 -17.86 0.79 23.10
N ALA A 168 -17.91 -0.53 22.82
CA ALA A 168 -17.81 -1.06 21.47
C ALA A 168 -18.88 -0.48 20.54
N ALA A 169 -18.50 -0.25 19.27
CA ALA A 169 -19.38 0.21 18.22
C ALA A 169 -19.57 -0.86 17.14
N LYS A 170 -20.65 -0.75 16.38
CA LYS A 170 -20.89 -1.59 15.20
C LYS A 170 -20.84 -0.71 13.97
N PRO A 171 -19.73 -0.79 13.17
CA PRO A 171 -19.68 -0.06 11.91
C PRO A 171 -20.80 -0.50 10.97
N ALA A 172 -21.52 0.47 10.42
CA ALA A 172 -22.61 0.24 9.49
C ALA A 172 -22.10 -0.05 8.07
N LEU A 173 -20.97 0.56 7.71
CA LEU A 173 -20.37 0.45 6.39
C LEU A 173 -18.96 -0.15 6.49
N LYS A 174 -18.68 -1.14 5.65
CA LYS A 174 -17.36 -1.77 5.56
C LYS A 174 -16.87 -1.80 4.12
N TYR A 175 -15.63 -1.36 3.92
CA TYR A 175 -14.99 -1.31 2.62
C TYR A 175 -13.66 -2.07 2.64
N SER A 176 -13.30 -2.69 1.53
CA SER A 176 -12.01 -3.36 1.38
C SER A 176 -10.96 -2.36 0.88
N GLY A 177 -10.19 -1.82 1.82
CA GLY A 177 -9.08 -0.92 1.57
C GLY A 177 -9.30 0.52 2.02
N SER A 178 -8.27 1.06 2.65
CA SER A 178 -8.30 2.40 3.27
C SER A 178 -8.61 3.55 2.28
N HIS A 179 -8.37 3.36 0.97
CA HIS A 179 -8.73 4.36 -0.05
C HIS A 179 -10.25 4.47 -0.20
N LEU A 180 -11.00 3.34 -0.17
CA LEU A 180 -12.46 3.35 -0.24
C LEU A 180 -13.08 3.90 1.06
N VAL A 181 -12.49 3.57 2.21
CA VAL A 181 -12.89 4.12 3.52
C VAL A 181 -12.77 5.65 3.51
N LEU A 182 -11.67 6.18 2.98
CA LEU A 182 -11.44 7.61 2.87
C LEU A 182 -12.41 8.29 1.89
N GLU A 183 -12.66 7.67 0.72
CA GLU A 183 -13.64 8.16 -0.26
C GLU A 183 -15.06 8.16 0.30
N ALA A 184 -15.44 7.16 1.10
CA ALA A 184 -16.75 7.11 1.75
C ALA A 184 -16.94 8.28 2.74
N ALA A 185 -15.90 8.60 3.53
CA ALA A 185 -15.95 9.76 4.41
C ALA A 185 -16.06 11.08 3.63
N LEU A 186 -15.30 11.23 2.53
CA LEU A 186 -15.37 12.38 1.63
C LEU A 186 -16.74 12.52 0.94
N SER A 187 -17.43 11.40 0.73
CA SER A 187 -18.77 11.32 0.11
C SER A 187 -19.92 11.43 1.10
N LEU A 188 -19.69 11.96 2.29
CA LEU A 188 -20.71 12.19 3.34
C LEU A 188 -21.41 10.91 3.85
N GLN A 189 -20.79 9.74 3.74
CA GLN A 189 -21.42 8.49 4.16
C GLN A 189 -21.30 8.22 5.66
N GLY A 190 -20.42 8.95 6.37
CA GLY A 190 -20.24 8.75 7.80
C GLY A 190 -18.89 9.25 8.33
N VAL A 191 -18.54 8.74 9.50
CA VAL A 191 -17.25 8.96 10.16
C VAL A 191 -16.36 7.73 9.96
N ALA A 192 -15.15 7.93 9.47
CA ALA A 192 -14.17 6.87 9.24
C ALA A 192 -12.96 7.00 10.19
N LEU A 193 -12.36 5.86 10.59
CA LEU A 193 -11.00 5.85 11.11
C LEU A 193 -10.04 5.97 9.93
N VAL A 194 -9.39 7.13 9.83
CA VAL A 194 -8.50 7.43 8.71
C VAL A 194 -7.04 7.41 9.13
N LYS A 195 -6.20 6.97 8.21
CA LYS A 195 -4.74 7.07 8.32
C LYS A 195 -4.29 8.50 8.05
N HIS A 196 -3.49 9.05 8.95
CA HIS A 196 -3.03 10.43 8.87
C HIS A 196 -2.31 10.72 7.55
N SER A 197 -1.38 9.85 7.15
CA SER A 197 -0.61 10.03 5.91
C SER A 197 -1.48 10.13 4.67
N LEU A 198 -2.59 9.38 4.63
CA LEU A 198 -3.50 9.31 3.48
C LEU A 198 -4.51 10.47 3.49
N ALA A 199 -4.94 10.91 4.68
CA ALA A 199 -5.98 11.91 4.85
C ALA A 199 -5.47 13.35 4.90
N TYR A 200 -4.17 13.56 5.12
CA TYR A 200 -3.56 14.86 5.40
C TYR A 200 -3.92 15.97 4.40
N GLN A 201 -3.91 15.68 3.10
CA GLN A 201 -4.24 16.68 2.08
C GLN A 201 -5.70 17.13 2.15
N TYR A 202 -6.59 16.26 2.57
CA TYR A 202 -8.02 16.57 2.70
C TYR A 202 -8.30 17.46 3.92
N PHE A 203 -7.52 17.33 4.99
CA PHE A 203 -7.56 18.28 6.10
C PHE A 203 -7.05 19.65 5.68
N ARG A 204 -5.91 19.71 4.99
CA ARG A 204 -5.36 20.98 4.49
C ARG A 204 -6.29 21.73 3.56
N THR A 205 -7.10 21.02 2.79
CA THR A 205 -8.06 21.61 1.85
C THR A 205 -9.46 21.78 2.43
N GLY A 206 -9.67 21.44 3.71
CA GLY A 206 -10.96 21.55 4.39
C GLY A 206 -12.03 20.57 3.90
N LYS A 207 -11.65 19.52 3.17
CA LYS A 207 -12.57 18.47 2.70
C LYS A 207 -12.88 17.43 3.78
N LEU A 208 -12.00 17.28 4.76
CA LEU A 208 -12.23 16.48 5.96
C LEU A 208 -11.99 17.32 7.21
N VAL A 209 -12.70 16.97 8.26
CA VAL A 209 -12.47 17.45 9.62
C VAL A 209 -12.27 16.27 10.54
N ARG A 210 -11.41 16.46 11.54
CA ARG A 210 -11.16 15.47 12.59
C ARG A 210 -12.22 15.58 13.67
N ILE A 211 -12.57 14.45 14.26
CA ILE A 211 -13.44 14.39 15.43
C ILE A 211 -12.58 14.12 16.66
N GLY A 212 -12.55 15.10 17.56
CA GLY A 212 -11.66 15.08 18.72
C GLY A 212 -10.20 15.41 18.37
N ASP A 213 -9.35 15.32 19.38
CA ASP A 213 -7.93 15.71 19.36
C ASP A 213 -6.97 14.53 19.66
N ILE A 214 -7.49 13.30 19.68
CA ILE A 214 -6.73 12.08 19.98
C ILE A 214 -6.52 11.27 18.70
N ALA A 215 -5.27 10.84 18.50
CA ALA A 215 -4.88 9.85 17.50
C ALA A 215 -4.26 8.63 18.16
N ILE A 216 -4.48 7.45 17.63
CA ILE A 216 -3.84 6.22 18.10
C ILE A 216 -2.81 5.78 17.07
N LYS A 217 -1.57 5.59 17.55
CA LYS A 217 -0.48 5.01 16.76
C LYS A 217 -0.63 3.48 16.78
N PRO A 218 -0.81 2.84 15.62
CA PRO A 218 -0.88 1.40 15.53
C PRO A 218 0.50 0.75 15.64
N ARG A 219 0.54 -0.58 15.63
CA ARG A 219 1.79 -1.35 15.62
C ARG A 219 2.43 -1.42 14.24
N PHE A 220 1.67 -1.20 13.19
CA PHE A 220 2.14 -1.24 11.82
C PHE A 220 2.72 0.11 11.40
N ALA A 221 3.73 0.05 10.53
CA ALA A 221 4.37 1.21 9.91
C ALA A 221 4.61 0.95 8.42
N TYR A 222 4.98 1.98 7.68
CA TYR A 222 5.39 1.83 6.28
C TYR A 222 6.86 1.44 6.18
N TYR A 223 7.14 0.52 5.26
CA TYR A 223 8.48 0.00 4.98
C TYR A 223 8.74 -0.03 3.48
N LEU A 224 9.96 0.36 3.08
CA LEU A 224 10.49 0.08 1.76
C LEU A 224 11.18 -1.28 1.81
N CYS A 225 10.76 -2.20 0.95
CA CYS A 225 11.26 -3.56 0.94
C CYS A 225 11.78 -3.94 -0.46
N ALA A 226 12.81 -4.78 -0.47
CA ALA A 226 13.41 -5.30 -1.68
C ALA A 226 14.11 -6.65 -1.40
N PRO A 227 14.49 -7.42 -2.42
CA PRO A 227 15.41 -8.52 -2.26
C PRO A 227 16.75 -8.06 -1.65
N LYS A 228 17.37 -8.92 -0.85
CA LYS A 228 18.64 -8.60 -0.17
C LYS A 228 19.70 -8.06 -1.13
N GLY A 229 20.25 -6.90 -0.80
CA GLY A 229 21.26 -6.19 -1.59
C GLY A 229 20.70 -5.37 -2.75
N TYR A 230 19.41 -5.45 -3.06
CA TYR A 230 18.83 -4.71 -4.18
C TYR A 230 18.78 -3.19 -3.94
N LEU A 231 18.58 -2.78 -2.70
CA LEU A 231 18.60 -1.36 -2.29
C LEU A 231 19.97 -0.68 -2.49
N LYS A 232 21.03 -1.45 -2.81
CA LYS A 232 22.35 -0.89 -3.18
C LYS A 232 22.43 -0.48 -4.65
N ARG A 233 21.46 -0.84 -5.49
CA ARG A 233 21.45 -0.45 -6.91
C ARG A 233 21.18 1.05 -7.06
N PRO A 234 21.86 1.74 -8.01
CA PRO A 234 21.74 3.19 -8.16
C PRO A 234 20.27 3.68 -8.26
N LYS A 235 19.45 3.07 -9.14
CA LYS A 235 18.04 3.46 -9.31
C LYS A 235 17.22 3.30 -8.02
N ALA A 236 17.49 2.23 -7.26
CA ALA A 236 16.80 1.96 -5.99
C ALA A 236 17.24 2.96 -4.91
N GLN A 237 18.53 3.33 -4.86
CA GLN A 237 19.04 4.35 -3.95
C GLN A 237 18.43 5.72 -4.23
N LEU A 238 18.37 6.12 -5.51
CA LEU A 238 17.77 7.40 -5.92
C LEU A 238 16.31 7.47 -5.50
N PHE A 239 15.54 6.41 -5.71
CA PHE A 239 14.14 6.37 -5.29
C PHE A 239 14.00 6.34 -3.76
N ALA A 240 14.78 5.54 -3.05
CA ALA A 240 14.76 5.45 -1.60
C ALA A 240 15.13 6.79 -0.94
N GLN A 241 16.13 7.48 -1.49
CA GLN A 241 16.52 8.80 -1.01
C GLN A 241 15.41 9.82 -1.22
N TRP A 242 14.86 9.91 -2.44
CA TRP A 242 13.76 10.82 -2.74
C TRP A 242 12.54 10.55 -1.85
N LEU A 243 12.19 9.27 -1.66
CA LEU A 243 11.05 8.88 -0.84
C LEU A 243 11.22 9.33 0.62
N ARG A 244 12.43 9.20 1.19
CA ARG A 244 12.73 9.72 2.54
C ARG A 244 12.63 11.24 2.61
N GLU A 245 13.17 11.95 1.63
CA GLU A 245 13.08 13.42 1.57
C GLU A 245 11.61 13.91 1.53
N GLU A 246 10.75 13.18 0.80
CA GLU A 246 9.32 13.48 0.76
C GLU A 246 8.63 13.17 2.09
N ILE A 247 9.03 12.09 2.77
CA ILE A 247 8.53 11.74 4.10
C ILE A 247 8.97 12.76 5.13
N ASP A 248 10.25 13.12 5.16
CA ASP A 248 10.79 14.15 6.05
C ASP A 248 10.07 15.50 5.87
N THR A 249 9.77 15.85 4.62
CA THR A 249 9.02 17.05 4.28
C THR A 249 7.58 16.97 4.77
N PHE A 250 6.94 15.82 4.60
CA PHE A 250 5.60 15.56 5.11
C PHE A 250 5.57 15.65 6.64
N GLU A 251 6.44 14.96 7.36
CA GLU A 251 6.51 14.98 8.82
C GLU A 251 6.75 16.38 9.39
N LYS A 252 7.61 17.18 8.76
CA LYS A 252 7.86 18.57 9.14
C LYS A 252 6.67 19.49 8.85
N SER A 253 5.85 19.17 7.85
CA SER A 253 4.69 19.98 7.47
C SER A 253 3.45 19.69 8.33
N VAL A 254 3.48 18.59 9.05
CA VAL A 254 2.42 18.19 9.96
C VAL A 254 2.58 18.94 11.27
N THR A 255 1.76 19.96 11.48
CA THR A 255 1.51 20.46 12.84
C THR A 255 0.69 19.41 13.58
N GLN A 256 1.28 18.81 14.60
CA GLN A 256 0.58 17.83 15.44
C GLN A 256 -0.36 18.58 16.39
N ASP A 257 -1.57 18.88 15.92
CA ASP A 257 -2.62 19.48 16.75
C ASP A 257 -3.44 18.41 17.48
N PHE A 258 -2.83 17.25 17.77
CA PHE A 258 -3.47 16.12 18.43
C PHE A 258 -2.51 15.33 19.30
N GLU A 259 -3.04 14.75 20.36
CA GLU A 259 -2.31 13.83 21.24
C GLU A 259 -2.20 12.45 20.56
N ILE A 260 -0.99 11.88 20.56
CA ILE A 260 -0.75 10.53 20.05
C ILE A 260 -0.67 9.56 21.22
N ILE A 261 -1.53 8.56 21.24
CA ILE A 261 -1.52 7.46 22.18
C ILE A 261 -1.03 6.20 21.47
N GLU A 262 -0.02 5.53 22.00
CA GLU A 262 0.42 4.25 21.44
C GLU A 262 -0.57 3.13 21.79
N LEU A 263 -0.79 2.24 20.82
CA LEU A 263 -1.51 0.99 21.07
C LEU A 263 -0.61 0.07 21.88
N ASP A 264 -1.06 -0.39 23.06
CA ASP A 264 -0.30 -1.28 23.92
C ASP A 264 0.14 -2.55 23.17
N LYS A 265 1.31 -3.11 23.59
CA LYS A 265 1.97 -4.26 22.96
C LYS A 265 1.17 -5.55 23.11
#